data_d6a8331043d8cffcedc701611616232e
#
_entry.id   d6a8331043d8cffcedc701611616232e
#
_cell.length_a   1.000
_cell.length_b   1.000
_cell.length_c   1.000
_cell.angle_alpha   90.00
_cell.angle_beta   90.00
_cell.angle_gamma   90.00
#
_symmetry.space_group_name_H-M   'P 1'
#
loop_
_entity.id
_entity.type
_entity.pdbx_description
1 polymer ?
#
loop_
_entity_poly.entity_id
_entity_poly.type
_entity_poly.pdbx_seq_one_letter_code
_entity_poly.pdbx_strand_id
1 'polypeptide(L)'
;MAFLIRPPGQVKKAKAKLKPKSKNAQEILNRLQGFLNQNTSEPVEILCSFWEDQRNAITYKELREVVQSGMLTQKQFEDWQQDYSVLVEKKMAGVWMSAMAVGVAGQPMFDSLSFSINTQDPGIVSWIKDRGAEFVTSCTAEQKKAIQSLLVKKITDQHTVDELARFIRPCIGLTDCDTKAALKLYDTVKATLQTNHPRMKPENIRKKALDAAQKYAEQKHRQRAFTIAQTELEFAYNRGADQGVRQAQSQGLIGKTIKRWITSGDDSVCSICAALDGTEIEMDDNFDFKGRLLFTGQKMLPPAHPRCACAVEYIEIESPVFQPENMTEIETEVDAEEQKEFSSGEEAEEYFGKRPDRSLRRSDREEYDRQLDYFKTQSPYGKWSHQTTSQEETSITNYCGPDYSAINGLLRREMTENQVKLWDDLGNRKISEMISDISSAISKFELPEDIKVFRTCENDVLEKLQTRIGSTFHDDGFVSTSVVREKQASGNIFMEITVPSGKGHGAWIAPIGQEDEYEFLLQRGTNYVVTDVGQDGADTIIKLTVTGHTKTE
;
A
#
# COMPACT_ATOMS: atom_id res chain seq x y z
N MET A 1 -14.47 13.98 18.04
CA MET A 1 -13.99 15.38 18.09
C MET A 1 -13.69 15.81 16.66
N ALA A 2 -14.23 16.92 16.21
CA ALA A 2 -14.14 17.35 14.82
C ALA A 2 -12.70 17.72 14.44
N PHE A 3 -12.24 17.25 13.30
CA PHE A 3 -11.07 17.81 12.62
C PHE A 3 -11.36 19.30 12.35
N LEU A 4 -10.76 20.17 13.12
CA LEU A 4 -10.69 21.58 12.79
C LEU A 4 -9.65 21.74 11.68
N ILE A 5 -10.02 21.43 10.44
CA ILE A 5 -9.26 21.87 9.27
C ILE A 5 -9.41 23.40 9.19
N ARG A 6 -8.67 24.09 10.03
CA ARG A 6 -8.52 25.54 9.89
C ARG A 6 -7.53 25.80 8.76
N PRO A 7 -7.85 26.75 7.88
CA PRO A 7 -6.90 27.14 6.86
C PRO A 7 -5.59 27.62 7.50
N PRO A 8 -4.43 27.38 6.86
CA PRO A 8 -3.09 27.61 7.44
C PRO A 8 -2.76 29.07 7.79
N GLY A 9 -3.65 30.00 7.58
CA GLY A 9 -3.41 31.43 7.77
C GLY A 9 -3.26 31.96 9.20
N GLN A 10 -3.28 31.08 10.24
CA GLN A 10 -3.21 31.52 11.62
C GLN A 10 -2.12 30.83 12.48
N VAL A 11 -1.29 29.99 11.89
CA VAL A 11 -0.13 29.45 12.61
C VAL A 11 0.98 30.51 12.57
N LYS A 12 1.35 31.07 13.72
CA LYS A 12 2.41 32.06 13.80
C LYS A 12 3.73 31.40 13.36
N LYS A 13 4.44 32.06 12.43
CA LYS A 13 5.79 31.66 12.04
C LYS A 13 6.73 31.65 13.24
N ALA A 14 7.61 30.66 13.32
CA ALA A 14 8.63 30.61 14.36
C ALA A 14 9.67 31.73 14.15
N LYS A 15 10.08 32.37 15.25
CA LYS A 15 11.20 33.33 15.26
C LYS A 15 12.51 32.72 15.77
N ALA A 16 12.48 31.44 16.18
CA ALA A 16 13.65 30.75 16.72
C ALA A 16 14.58 30.29 15.59
N LYS A 17 15.89 30.45 15.77
CA LYS A 17 16.88 29.78 14.92
C LYS A 17 16.76 28.29 15.15
N LEU A 18 16.36 27.56 14.12
CA LEU A 18 16.30 26.10 14.16
C LEU A 18 17.72 25.51 14.10
N LYS A 19 17.91 24.34 14.72
CA LYS A 19 19.21 23.67 14.75
C LYS A 19 19.64 23.20 13.36
N PRO A 20 20.95 23.20 13.05
CA PRO A 20 21.44 22.54 11.84
C PRO A 20 21.01 21.08 11.82
N LYS A 21 20.60 20.59 10.64
CA LYS A 21 20.12 19.22 10.48
C LYS A 21 21.25 18.26 10.16
N SER A 22 21.09 17.01 10.56
CA SER A 22 21.93 15.91 10.08
C SER A 22 21.73 15.72 8.56
N LYS A 23 22.69 15.08 7.90
CA LYS A 23 22.57 14.72 6.49
C LYS A 23 21.33 13.84 6.25
N ASN A 24 21.12 12.85 7.13
CA ASN A 24 19.98 11.95 7.06
C ASN A 24 18.65 12.70 7.23
N ALA A 25 18.55 13.59 8.22
CA ALA A 25 17.35 14.41 8.44
C ALA A 25 17.00 15.25 7.21
N GLN A 26 18.00 15.83 6.55
CA GLN A 26 17.77 16.61 5.33
C GLN A 26 17.30 15.72 4.18
N GLU A 27 17.86 14.52 4.05
CA GLU A 27 17.48 13.56 3.03
C GLU A 27 16.04 13.06 3.24
N ILE A 28 15.66 12.69 4.47
CA ILE A 28 14.28 12.31 4.83
C ILE A 28 13.29 13.39 4.43
N LEU A 29 13.59 14.65 4.76
CA LEU A 29 12.72 15.77 4.41
C LEU A 29 12.62 15.98 2.88
N ASN A 30 13.72 15.81 2.16
CA ASN A 30 13.73 15.91 0.70
C ASN A 30 12.89 14.80 0.05
N ARG A 31 13.01 13.57 0.56
CA ARG A 31 12.21 12.41 0.10
C ARG A 31 10.72 12.62 0.38
N LEU A 32 10.36 13.08 1.59
CA LEU A 32 8.98 13.42 1.93
C LEU A 32 8.43 14.53 1.01
N GLN A 33 9.18 15.60 0.81
CA GLN A 33 8.73 16.71 -0.05
C GLN A 33 8.58 16.26 -1.52
N GLY A 34 9.51 15.46 -2.02
CA GLY A 34 9.44 14.84 -3.34
C GLY A 34 8.19 13.97 -3.50
N PHE A 35 7.92 13.11 -2.52
CA PHE A 35 6.74 12.27 -2.46
C PHE A 35 5.45 13.09 -2.48
N LEU A 36 5.32 14.09 -1.61
CA LEU A 36 4.13 14.94 -1.55
C LEU A 36 3.89 15.70 -2.86
N ASN A 37 4.95 16.22 -3.48
CA ASN A 37 4.84 16.94 -4.76
C ASN A 37 4.35 16.04 -5.90
N GLN A 38 4.75 14.78 -5.92
CA GLN A 38 4.41 13.83 -6.98
C GLN A 38 3.03 13.20 -6.78
N ASN A 39 2.62 12.95 -5.54
CA ASN A 39 1.46 12.10 -5.25
C ASN A 39 0.22 12.86 -4.74
N THR A 40 0.29 14.18 -4.53
CA THR A 40 -0.86 14.97 -4.04
C THR A 40 -1.98 15.10 -5.06
N SER A 41 -1.69 15.09 -6.38
CA SER A 41 -2.68 15.33 -7.43
C SER A 41 -3.79 14.30 -7.48
N GLU A 42 -3.46 13.01 -7.37
CA GLU A 42 -4.42 11.92 -7.44
C GLU A 42 -5.50 12.00 -6.33
N PRO A 43 -5.17 12.04 -5.03
CA PRO A 43 -6.20 12.18 -4.00
C PRO A 43 -6.95 13.51 -4.06
N VAL A 44 -6.37 14.58 -4.63
CA VAL A 44 -7.11 15.82 -4.92
C VAL A 44 -8.21 15.58 -5.94
N GLU A 45 -7.91 14.89 -7.03
CA GLU A 45 -8.89 14.56 -8.07
C GLU A 45 -9.96 13.61 -7.54
N ILE A 46 -9.59 12.60 -6.76
CA ILE A 46 -10.53 11.69 -6.09
C ILE A 46 -11.54 12.48 -5.24
N LEU A 47 -11.08 13.41 -4.40
CA LEU A 47 -11.94 14.19 -3.53
C LEU A 47 -12.81 15.18 -4.31
N CYS A 48 -12.28 15.85 -5.32
CA CYS A 48 -13.05 16.78 -6.15
C CYS A 48 -14.15 16.06 -6.92
N SER A 49 -13.85 14.92 -7.54
CA SER A 49 -14.83 14.09 -8.25
C SER A 49 -15.90 13.58 -7.29
N PHE A 50 -15.52 13.07 -6.12
CA PHE A 50 -16.45 12.59 -5.09
C PHE A 50 -17.46 13.66 -4.66
N TRP A 51 -17.01 14.89 -4.38
CA TRP A 51 -17.92 15.98 -4.03
C TRP A 51 -18.79 16.44 -5.20
N GLU A 52 -18.29 16.30 -6.43
CA GLU A 52 -19.09 16.56 -7.63
C GLU A 52 -20.22 15.55 -7.78
N ASP A 53 -19.91 14.27 -7.58
CA ASP A 53 -20.92 13.20 -7.60
C ASP A 53 -21.98 13.42 -6.51
N GLN A 54 -21.58 13.74 -5.28
CA GLN A 54 -22.51 14.07 -4.20
C GLN A 54 -23.43 15.27 -4.55
N ARG A 55 -22.86 16.31 -5.17
CA ARG A 55 -23.63 17.49 -5.63
C ARG A 55 -24.65 17.12 -6.70
N ASN A 56 -24.30 16.22 -7.59
CA ASN A 56 -25.15 15.79 -8.69
C ASN A 56 -26.23 14.80 -8.24
N ALA A 57 -25.97 14.00 -7.21
CA ALA A 57 -26.92 13.05 -6.65
C ALA A 57 -28.11 13.72 -5.97
N ILE A 58 -27.93 14.90 -5.35
CA ILE A 58 -29.00 15.61 -4.64
C ILE A 58 -29.87 16.39 -5.63
N THR A 59 -31.17 16.08 -5.61
CA THR A 59 -32.15 16.77 -6.43
C THR A 59 -32.48 18.17 -5.91
N TYR A 60 -32.90 19.05 -6.80
CA TYR A 60 -33.33 20.40 -6.41
C TYR A 60 -34.56 20.37 -5.48
N LYS A 61 -35.43 19.38 -5.64
CA LYS A 61 -36.59 19.17 -4.78
C LYS A 61 -36.17 18.89 -3.34
N GLU A 62 -35.24 17.96 -3.14
CA GLU A 62 -34.70 17.64 -1.81
C GLU A 62 -34.01 18.86 -1.17
N LEU A 63 -33.23 19.62 -1.93
CA LEU A 63 -32.62 20.85 -1.42
C LEU A 63 -33.66 21.90 -0.99
N ARG A 64 -34.77 22.03 -1.70
CA ARG A 64 -35.89 22.90 -1.28
C ARG A 64 -36.52 22.43 0.01
N GLU A 65 -36.76 21.14 0.15
CA GLU A 65 -37.32 20.53 1.38
C GLU A 65 -36.41 20.79 2.59
N VAL A 66 -35.09 20.61 2.44
CA VAL A 66 -34.09 20.96 3.47
C VAL A 66 -34.17 22.44 3.85
N VAL A 67 -34.25 23.33 2.87
CA VAL A 67 -34.37 24.77 3.15
C VAL A 67 -35.70 25.12 3.78
N GLN A 68 -36.79 24.49 3.38
CA GLN A 68 -38.14 24.73 3.95
C GLN A 68 -38.24 24.24 5.40
N SER A 69 -37.74 23.03 5.69
CA SER A 69 -37.73 22.47 7.04
C SER A 69 -36.74 23.16 7.99
N GLY A 70 -35.70 23.78 7.43
CA GLY A 70 -34.58 24.37 8.19
C GLY A 70 -33.62 23.34 8.77
N MET A 71 -33.76 22.05 8.41
CA MET A 71 -32.93 20.94 8.93
C MET A 71 -32.58 19.94 7.83
N LEU A 72 -31.39 19.36 7.95
CA LEU A 72 -31.06 18.12 7.26
C LEU A 72 -31.79 16.95 7.91
N THR A 73 -32.35 16.05 7.10
CA THR A 73 -32.95 14.82 7.61
C THR A 73 -31.85 13.87 8.09
N GLN A 74 -32.21 13.00 9.03
CA GLN A 74 -31.31 11.95 9.53
C GLN A 74 -30.85 11.04 8.38
N LYS A 75 -31.76 10.70 7.45
CA LYS A 75 -31.44 9.92 6.27
C LYS A 75 -30.35 10.57 5.39
N GLN A 76 -30.47 11.87 5.08
CA GLN A 76 -29.45 12.56 4.27
C GLN A 76 -28.06 12.56 4.94
N PHE A 77 -28.04 12.61 6.28
CA PHE A 77 -26.79 12.51 7.02
C PHE A 77 -26.19 11.09 6.94
N GLU A 78 -27.03 10.07 7.08
CA GLU A 78 -26.63 8.66 6.95
C GLU A 78 -26.14 8.34 5.53
N ASP A 79 -26.84 8.83 4.50
CA ASP A 79 -26.45 8.68 3.10
C ASP A 79 -25.04 9.29 2.88
N TRP A 80 -24.76 10.48 3.38
CA TRP A 80 -23.44 11.09 3.26
C TRP A 80 -22.37 10.33 4.04
N GLN A 81 -22.68 9.81 5.20
CA GLN A 81 -21.77 8.99 5.99
C GLN A 81 -21.40 7.70 5.23
N GLN A 82 -22.40 7.09 4.62
CA GLN A 82 -22.19 5.91 3.76
C GLN A 82 -21.34 6.24 2.54
N ASP A 83 -21.61 7.35 1.85
CA ASP A 83 -20.80 7.81 0.70
C ASP A 83 -19.33 7.98 1.07
N TYR A 84 -19.03 8.64 2.19
CA TYR A 84 -17.64 8.78 2.66
C TYR A 84 -17.02 7.44 3.07
N SER A 85 -17.79 6.52 3.62
CA SER A 85 -17.30 5.17 3.93
C SER A 85 -16.89 4.41 2.67
N VAL A 86 -17.70 4.49 1.62
CA VAL A 86 -17.39 3.90 0.30
C VAL A 86 -16.16 4.57 -0.33
N LEU A 87 -16.01 5.88 -0.20
CA LEU A 87 -14.81 6.60 -0.67
C LEU A 87 -13.54 6.08 0.02
N VAL A 88 -13.60 5.91 1.35
CA VAL A 88 -12.46 5.38 2.13
C VAL A 88 -12.13 3.97 1.67
N GLU A 89 -13.12 3.08 1.64
CA GLU A 89 -12.92 1.67 1.29
C GLU A 89 -12.35 1.49 -0.11
N LYS A 90 -12.93 2.17 -1.12
CA LYS A 90 -12.58 1.95 -2.52
C LYS A 90 -11.38 2.75 -3.03
N LYS A 91 -11.02 3.84 -2.36
CA LYS A 91 -9.99 4.76 -2.86
C LYS A 91 -8.95 5.16 -1.82
N MET A 92 -9.36 5.73 -0.69
CA MET A 92 -8.43 6.32 0.25
C MET A 92 -7.55 5.29 0.96
N ALA A 93 -8.08 4.10 1.26
CA ALA A 93 -7.29 3.01 1.87
C ALA A 93 -6.09 2.63 1.00
N GLY A 94 -6.29 2.51 -0.32
CA GLY A 94 -5.19 2.25 -1.28
C GLY A 94 -4.15 3.39 -1.32
N VAL A 95 -4.61 4.64 -1.28
CA VAL A 95 -3.72 5.81 -1.23
C VAL A 95 -2.86 5.78 0.04
N TRP A 96 -3.45 5.46 1.19
CA TRP A 96 -2.71 5.35 2.46
C TRP A 96 -1.71 4.19 2.45
N MET A 97 -2.09 3.01 1.97
CA MET A 97 -1.16 1.87 1.87
C MET A 97 0.05 2.18 0.98
N SER A 98 -0.18 2.78 -0.18
CA SER A 98 0.90 3.20 -1.07
C SER A 98 1.82 4.23 -0.42
N ALA A 99 1.25 5.21 0.30
CA ALA A 99 2.02 6.22 1.01
C ALA A 99 2.86 5.63 2.16
N MET A 100 2.34 4.60 2.85
CA MET A 100 3.08 3.88 3.89
C MET A 100 4.31 3.16 3.33
N ALA A 101 4.17 2.45 2.22
CA ALA A 101 5.28 1.77 1.58
C ALA A 101 6.40 2.76 1.19
N VAL A 102 6.03 3.91 0.61
CA VAL A 102 6.99 4.98 0.28
C VAL A 102 7.59 5.61 1.54
N GLY A 103 6.84 5.66 2.65
CA GLY A 103 7.32 6.17 3.94
C GLY A 103 8.51 5.38 4.49
N VAL A 104 8.51 4.07 4.31
CA VAL A 104 9.67 3.19 4.63
C VAL A 104 10.86 3.56 3.76
N ALA A 105 10.68 3.56 2.45
CA ALA A 105 11.73 3.94 1.49
C ALA A 105 12.22 5.39 1.70
N GLY A 106 11.45 6.20 2.42
CA GLY A 106 11.84 7.55 2.82
C GLY A 106 12.91 7.62 3.90
N GLN A 107 13.20 6.52 4.59
CA GLN A 107 14.20 6.46 5.66
C GLN A 107 15.53 5.91 5.12
N PRO A 108 16.64 6.70 5.14
CA PRO A 108 17.94 6.27 4.61
C PRO A 108 18.50 5.01 5.26
N MET A 109 18.05 4.68 6.49
CA MET A 109 18.47 3.46 7.17
C MET A 109 18.05 2.17 6.44
N PHE A 110 17.04 2.24 5.56
CA PHE A 110 16.59 1.11 4.75
C PHE A 110 17.29 1.01 3.39
N ASP A 111 18.10 2.02 2.98
CA ASP A 111 18.73 2.02 1.66
C ASP A 111 19.71 0.84 1.44
N SER A 112 20.28 0.32 2.53
CA SER A 112 21.19 -0.83 2.52
C SER A 112 20.53 -2.13 3.00
N LEU A 113 19.25 -2.09 3.35
CA LEU A 113 18.51 -3.24 3.87
C LEU A 113 17.50 -3.70 2.81
N SER A 114 17.51 -4.98 2.50
CA SER A 114 16.44 -5.60 1.72
C SER A 114 15.22 -5.80 2.60
N PHE A 115 14.45 -4.75 2.80
CA PHE A 115 13.27 -4.73 3.67
C PHE A 115 12.06 -4.21 2.91
N SER A 116 10.96 -4.93 3.00
CA SER A 116 9.63 -4.50 2.54
C SER A 116 8.65 -4.51 3.69
N ILE A 117 7.87 -3.46 3.81
CA ILE A 117 6.85 -3.38 4.84
C ILE A 117 5.72 -4.39 4.58
N ASN A 118 5.39 -5.19 5.58
CA ASN A 118 4.18 -6.01 5.54
C ASN A 118 2.96 -5.11 5.75
N THR A 119 2.24 -4.81 4.68
CA THR A 119 1.03 -3.97 4.72
C THR A 119 -0.18 -4.67 5.34
N GLN A 120 -0.12 -5.99 5.55
CA GLN A 120 -1.15 -6.78 6.25
C GLN A 120 -0.88 -6.87 7.75
N ASP A 121 0.16 -6.25 8.25
CA ASP A 121 0.42 -6.16 9.70
C ASP A 121 -0.82 -5.64 10.45
N PRO A 122 -1.23 -6.31 11.55
CA PRO A 122 -2.41 -5.90 12.34
C PRO A 122 -2.37 -4.45 12.77
N GLY A 123 -1.19 -3.87 13.04
CA GLY A 123 -1.03 -2.47 13.40
C GLY A 123 -1.33 -1.53 12.23
N ILE A 124 -0.96 -1.90 11.01
CA ILE A 124 -1.27 -1.14 9.79
C ILE A 124 -2.76 -1.24 9.46
N VAL A 125 -3.31 -2.45 9.46
CA VAL A 125 -4.74 -2.69 9.17
C VAL A 125 -5.63 -1.94 10.17
N SER A 126 -5.31 -2.02 11.47
CA SER A 126 -6.03 -1.28 12.51
C SER A 126 -5.94 0.23 12.28
N TRP A 127 -4.75 0.75 11.97
CA TRP A 127 -4.57 2.17 11.72
C TRP A 127 -5.39 2.65 10.51
N ILE A 128 -5.40 1.92 9.40
CA ILE A 128 -6.21 2.26 8.21
C ILE A 128 -7.69 2.30 8.56
N LYS A 129 -8.17 1.33 9.34
CA LYS A 129 -9.56 1.28 9.81
C LYS A 129 -9.93 2.47 10.70
N ASP A 130 -9.09 2.76 11.70
CA ASP A 130 -9.31 3.86 12.64
C ASP A 130 -9.22 5.21 11.93
N ARG A 131 -8.24 5.37 11.04
CA ARG A 131 -8.10 6.57 10.22
C ARG A 131 -9.28 6.76 9.29
N GLY A 132 -9.76 5.69 8.67
CA GLY A 132 -10.95 5.71 7.83
C GLY A 132 -12.18 6.15 8.59
N ALA A 133 -12.44 5.60 9.77
CA ALA A 133 -13.56 5.98 10.62
C ALA A 133 -13.48 7.47 11.05
N GLU A 134 -12.29 7.93 11.40
CA GLU A 134 -12.05 9.34 11.75
C GLU A 134 -12.26 10.26 10.55
N PHE A 135 -11.77 9.89 9.38
CA PHE A 135 -11.97 10.63 8.13
C PHE A 135 -13.45 10.77 7.79
N VAL A 136 -14.20 9.68 7.79
CA VAL A 136 -15.65 9.67 7.53
C VAL A 136 -16.39 10.59 8.51
N THR A 137 -16.13 10.42 9.81
CA THR A 137 -16.79 11.22 10.86
C THR A 137 -16.51 12.71 10.70
N SER A 138 -15.26 13.06 10.44
CA SER A 138 -14.81 14.45 10.33
C SER A 138 -15.35 15.13 9.09
N CYS A 139 -15.27 14.51 7.94
CA CYS A 139 -15.77 15.06 6.69
C CYS A 139 -17.28 15.24 6.70
N THR A 140 -18.00 14.25 7.23
CA THR A 140 -19.47 14.30 7.35
C THR A 140 -19.93 15.40 8.33
N ALA A 141 -19.26 15.52 9.49
CA ALA A 141 -19.57 16.55 10.47
C ALA A 141 -19.34 17.98 9.94
N GLU A 142 -18.23 18.21 9.23
CA GLU A 142 -17.95 19.51 8.61
C GLU A 142 -18.98 19.87 7.51
N GLN A 143 -19.35 18.89 6.67
CA GLN A 143 -20.36 19.10 5.64
C GLN A 143 -21.74 19.43 6.26
N LYS A 144 -22.14 18.68 7.30
CA LYS A 144 -23.37 18.96 8.07
C LYS A 144 -23.35 20.37 8.64
N LYS A 145 -22.26 20.76 9.28
CA LYS A 145 -22.10 22.10 9.88
C LYS A 145 -22.19 23.22 8.84
N ALA A 146 -21.54 23.03 7.68
CA ALA A 146 -21.59 23.99 6.57
C ALA A 146 -23.02 24.23 6.11
N ILE A 147 -23.80 23.17 5.88
CA ILE A 147 -25.20 23.28 5.45
C ILE A 147 -26.08 23.88 6.54
N GLN A 148 -25.93 23.45 7.79
CA GLN A 148 -26.67 24.02 8.93
C GLN A 148 -26.44 25.54 9.07
N SER A 149 -25.22 26.01 8.86
CA SER A 149 -24.91 27.46 8.89
C SER A 149 -25.64 28.25 7.80
N LEU A 150 -25.84 27.66 6.62
CA LEU A 150 -26.63 28.28 5.56
C LEU A 150 -28.12 28.34 5.93
N LEU A 151 -28.64 27.27 6.53
CA LEU A 151 -30.06 27.20 6.95
C LEU A 151 -30.40 28.25 8.03
N VAL A 152 -29.47 28.47 8.98
CA VAL A 152 -29.63 29.51 10.00
C VAL A 152 -29.67 30.90 9.35
N LYS A 153 -28.86 31.17 8.36
CA LYS A 153 -28.82 32.47 7.65
C LYS A 153 -30.09 32.76 6.84
N LYS A 154 -30.85 31.76 6.40
CA LYS A 154 -32.18 31.95 5.81
C LYS A 154 -33.09 32.79 6.71
N ILE A 155 -33.03 32.55 8.03
CA ILE A 155 -33.89 33.22 8.99
C ILE A 155 -33.49 34.66 9.21
N THR A 156 -32.20 34.96 9.10
CA THR A 156 -31.63 36.28 9.40
C THR A 156 -31.54 37.23 8.19
N ASP A 157 -31.27 36.71 6.97
CA ASP A 157 -30.81 37.50 5.85
C ASP A 157 -31.83 37.58 4.66
N GLN A 158 -33.08 37.17 4.88
CA GLN A 158 -34.21 37.26 3.92
C GLN A 158 -33.99 36.61 2.55
N HIS A 159 -33.18 35.56 2.48
CA HIS A 159 -33.04 34.77 1.26
C HIS A 159 -34.30 33.96 0.96
N THR A 160 -34.66 33.85 -0.31
CA THR A 160 -35.75 32.96 -0.71
C THR A 160 -35.32 31.48 -0.61
N VAL A 161 -36.30 30.59 -0.45
CA VAL A 161 -36.07 29.13 -0.45
C VAL A 161 -35.31 28.70 -1.72
N ASP A 162 -35.70 29.26 -2.87
CA ASP A 162 -35.11 28.92 -4.16
C ASP A 162 -33.66 29.42 -4.30
N GLU A 163 -33.35 30.61 -3.79
CA GLU A 163 -31.99 31.14 -3.77
C GLU A 163 -31.06 30.22 -2.95
N LEU A 164 -31.47 29.88 -1.72
CA LEU A 164 -30.65 29.03 -0.87
C LEU A 164 -30.57 27.59 -1.36
N ALA A 165 -31.64 26.98 -1.88
CA ALA A 165 -31.61 25.64 -2.45
C ALA A 165 -30.61 25.54 -3.61
N ARG A 166 -30.53 26.55 -4.47
CA ARG A 166 -29.53 26.65 -5.56
C ARG A 166 -28.11 26.86 -5.02
N PHE A 167 -27.99 27.60 -3.91
CA PHE A 167 -26.70 27.94 -3.32
C PHE A 167 -26.11 26.77 -2.48
N ILE A 168 -26.93 25.93 -1.85
CA ILE A 168 -26.46 24.78 -1.07
C ILE A 168 -25.65 23.80 -1.94
N ARG A 169 -26.11 23.52 -3.17
CA ARG A 169 -25.46 22.53 -4.05
C ARG A 169 -23.96 22.79 -4.26
N PRO A 170 -23.51 23.99 -4.68
CA PRO A 170 -22.09 24.27 -4.84
C PRO A 170 -21.31 24.27 -3.52
N CYS A 171 -21.99 24.31 -2.36
CA CYS A 171 -21.34 24.29 -1.05
C CYS A 171 -21.15 22.89 -0.46
N ILE A 172 -21.73 21.85 -1.06
CA ILE A 172 -21.50 20.46 -0.66
C ILE A 172 -20.01 20.15 -0.83
N GLY A 173 -19.37 19.65 0.23
CA GLY A 173 -17.94 19.42 0.27
C GLY A 173 -17.09 20.61 0.71
N LEU A 174 -17.67 21.78 1.01
CA LEU A 174 -16.96 22.92 1.61
C LEU A 174 -16.94 22.87 3.14
N THR A 175 -16.00 23.60 3.73
CA THR A 175 -16.00 23.88 5.16
C THR A 175 -17.08 24.93 5.50
N ASP A 176 -17.49 25.01 6.77
CA ASP A 176 -18.39 26.06 7.25
C ASP A 176 -17.85 27.49 6.94
N CYS A 177 -16.54 27.68 7.10
CA CYS A 177 -15.90 28.98 6.82
C CYS A 177 -15.96 29.35 5.33
N ASP A 178 -15.62 28.41 4.45
CA ASP A 178 -15.62 28.65 3.00
C ASP A 178 -17.05 28.81 2.46
N THR A 179 -18.02 28.08 3.02
CA THR A 179 -19.45 28.22 2.70
C THR A 179 -19.97 29.60 3.05
N LYS A 180 -19.64 30.10 4.26
CA LYS A 180 -20.00 31.49 4.67
C LYS A 180 -19.34 32.54 3.77
N ALA A 181 -18.08 32.32 3.37
CA ALA A 181 -17.38 33.23 2.48
C ALA A 181 -17.98 33.23 1.07
N ALA A 182 -18.39 32.07 0.55
CA ALA A 182 -19.09 31.98 -0.73
C ALA A 182 -20.45 32.70 -0.72
N LEU A 183 -21.21 32.57 0.38
CA LEU A 183 -22.48 33.29 0.53
C LEU A 183 -22.27 34.79 0.63
N LYS A 184 -21.27 35.24 1.38
CA LYS A 184 -20.92 36.66 1.45
C LYS A 184 -20.54 37.20 0.07
N LEU A 185 -19.80 36.44 -0.75
CA LEU A 185 -19.50 36.83 -2.13
C LEU A 185 -20.76 36.95 -2.98
N TYR A 186 -21.68 35.95 -2.88
CA TYR A 186 -22.96 36.01 -3.56
C TYR A 186 -23.73 37.32 -3.24
N ASP A 187 -23.86 37.63 -1.94
CA ASP A 187 -24.59 38.84 -1.49
C ASP A 187 -23.88 40.12 -1.95
N THR A 188 -22.54 40.18 -1.89
CA THR A 188 -21.76 41.31 -2.33
C THR A 188 -21.94 41.56 -3.84
N VAL A 189 -21.81 40.51 -4.66
CA VAL A 189 -21.99 40.62 -6.13
C VAL A 189 -23.43 41.01 -6.47
N LYS A 190 -24.42 40.43 -5.80
CA LYS A 190 -25.85 40.76 -5.96
C LYS A 190 -26.09 42.24 -5.69
N ALA A 191 -25.64 42.74 -4.54
CA ALA A 191 -25.81 44.17 -4.17
C ALA A 191 -25.08 45.10 -5.13
N THR A 192 -23.85 44.80 -5.52
CA THR A 192 -23.04 45.58 -6.47
C THR A 192 -23.73 45.66 -7.83
N LEU A 193 -24.25 44.57 -8.35
CA LEU A 193 -24.97 44.54 -9.63
C LEU A 193 -26.29 45.30 -9.56
N GLN A 194 -27.02 45.25 -8.44
CA GLN A 194 -28.24 46.01 -8.22
C GLN A 194 -27.97 47.53 -8.26
N THR A 195 -26.88 47.95 -7.63
CA THR A 195 -26.49 49.37 -7.58
C THR A 195 -25.98 49.87 -8.92
N ASN A 196 -25.06 49.15 -9.55
CA ASN A 196 -24.36 49.62 -10.78
C ASN A 196 -25.18 49.37 -12.06
N HIS A 197 -26.16 48.47 -12.02
CA HIS A 197 -27.00 48.11 -13.17
C HIS A 197 -28.48 48.08 -12.82
N PRO A 198 -29.10 49.22 -12.43
CA PRO A 198 -30.48 49.27 -11.93
C PRO A 198 -31.54 48.80 -12.94
N ARG A 199 -31.19 48.75 -14.24
CA ARG A 199 -32.08 48.26 -15.30
C ARG A 199 -31.93 46.74 -15.56
N MET A 200 -30.99 46.07 -14.92
CA MET A 200 -30.79 44.63 -15.08
C MET A 200 -31.93 43.87 -14.39
N LYS A 201 -32.50 42.87 -15.09
CA LYS A 201 -33.57 42.06 -14.52
C LYS A 201 -33.04 41.33 -13.27
N PRO A 202 -33.82 41.24 -12.19
CA PRO A 202 -33.42 40.59 -10.93
C PRO A 202 -32.93 39.15 -11.11
N GLU A 203 -33.48 38.40 -12.06
CA GLU A 203 -33.08 37.04 -12.39
C GLU A 203 -31.65 36.98 -12.93
N ASN A 204 -31.26 37.93 -13.79
CA ASN A 204 -29.91 38.00 -14.34
C ASN A 204 -28.89 38.41 -13.27
N ILE A 205 -29.28 39.25 -12.33
CA ILE A 205 -28.46 39.65 -11.19
C ILE A 205 -28.19 38.39 -10.31
N ARG A 206 -29.27 37.68 -9.97
CA ARG A 206 -29.14 36.41 -9.18
C ARG A 206 -28.29 35.37 -9.88
N LYS A 207 -28.49 35.19 -11.20
CA LYS A 207 -27.67 34.23 -11.98
C LYS A 207 -26.19 34.60 -11.94
N LYS A 208 -25.84 35.86 -12.21
CA LYS A 208 -24.43 36.31 -12.18
C LYS A 208 -23.81 36.18 -10.78
N ALA A 209 -24.57 36.48 -9.73
CA ALA A 209 -24.10 36.33 -8.36
C ALA A 209 -23.88 34.85 -8.00
N LEU A 210 -24.78 33.96 -8.45
CA LEU A 210 -24.64 32.52 -8.25
C LEU A 210 -23.42 31.96 -9.02
N ASP A 211 -23.22 32.37 -10.27
CA ASP A 211 -22.08 31.98 -11.10
C ASP A 211 -20.74 32.38 -10.43
N ALA A 212 -20.67 33.59 -9.85
CA ALA A 212 -19.50 34.06 -9.12
C ALA A 212 -19.23 33.25 -7.87
N ALA A 213 -20.27 32.93 -7.08
CA ALA A 213 -20.16 32.12 -5.88
C ALA A 213 -19.79 30.68 -6.21
N GLN A 214 -20.31 30.11 -7.30
CA GLN A 214 -19.99 28.77 -7.75
C GLN A 214 -18.51 28.66 -8.15
N LYS A 215 -17.98 29.58 -8.94
CA LYS A 215 -16.55 29.62 -9.30
C LYS A 215 -15.65 29.69 -8.05
N TYR A 216 -16.06 30.52 -7.08
CA TYR A 216 -15.35 30.57 -5.81
C TYR A 216 -15.41 29.24 -5.04
N ALA A 217 -16.57 28.62 -4.99
CA ALA A 217 -16.75 27.32 -4.35
C ALA A 217 -15.87 26.23 -5.00
N GLU A 218 -15.80 26.17 -6.33
CA GLU A 218 -14.93 25.26 -7.08
C GLU A 218 -13.45 25.47 -6.75
N GLN A 219 -13.00 26.73 -6.66
CA GLN A 219 -11.63 27.01 -6.21
C GLN A 219 -11.39 26.52 -4.78
N LYS A 220 -12.39 26.70 -3.89
CA LYS A 220 -12.30 26.26 -2.48
C LYS A 220 -12.33 24.75 -2.34
N HIS A 221 -13.08 24.03 -3.17
CA HIS A 221 -13.02 22.56 -3.23
C HIS A 221 -11.60 22.08 -3.53
N ARG A 222 -10.95 22.62 -4.55
CA ARG A 222 -9.57 22.25 -4.89
C ARG A 222 -8.60 22.56 -3.75
N GLN A 223 -8.73 23.73 -3.10
CA GLN A 223 -7.89 24.10 -1.96
C GLN A 223 -8.09 23.17 -0.76
N ARG A 224 -9.35 22.80 -0.48
CA ARG A 224 -9.68 21.85 0.57
C ARG A 224 -9.17 20.46 0.24
N ALA A 225 -9.42 19.97 -0.97
CA ALA A 225 -8.93 18.67 -1.44
C ALA A 225 -7.40 18.60 -1.33
N PHE A 226 -6.69 19.62 -1.76
CA PHE A 226 -5.23 19.70 -1.64
C PHE A 226 -4.77 19.65 -0.17
N THR A 227 -5.45 20.37 0.72
CA THR A 227 -5.11 20.36 2.15
C THR A 227 -5.34 18.97 2.77
N ILE A 228 -6.46 18.33 2.45
CA ILE A 228 -6.77 16.98 2.91
C ILE A 228 -5.74 16.00 2.33
N ALA A 229 -5.55 16.00 1.02
CA ALA A 229 -4.65 15.08 0.33
C ALA A 229 -3.23 15.11 0.91
N GLN A 230 -2.63 16.29 1.03
CA GLN A 230 -1.30 16.41 1.63
C GLN A 230 -1.25 15.92 3.08
N THR A 231 -2.26 16.28 3.88
CA THR A 231 -2.31 15.87 5.29
C THR A 231 -2.46 14.36 5.43
N GLU A 232 -3.32 13.75 4.62
CA GLU A 232 -3.54 12.29 4.65
C GLU A 232 -2.33 11.51 4.15
N LEU A 233 -1.69 11.98 3.08
CA LEU A 233 -0.44 11.38 2.58
C LEU A 233 0.67 11.48 3.62
N GLU A 234 0.79 12.59 4.32
CA GLU A 234 1.79 12.79 5.37
C GLU A 234 1.54 11.90 6.58
N PHE A 235 0.28 11.73 7.00
CA PHE A 235 -0.09 10.77 8.05
C PHE A 235 0.36 9.35 7.67
N ALA A 236 -0.01 8.90 6.49
CA ALA A 236 0.30 7.56 6.03
C ALA A 236 1.81 7.36 5.82
N TYR A 237 2.51 8.32 5.24
CA TYR A 237 3.97 8.27 5.04
C TYR A 237 4.73 8.12 6.37
N ASN A 238 4.46 8.99 7.35
CA ASN A 238 5.13 8.92 8.65
C ASN A 238 4.72 7.66 9.43
N ARG A 239 3.46 7.20 9.27
CA ARG A 239 3.02 5.95 9.89
C ARG A 239 3.70 4.75 9.26
N GLY A 240 3.87 4.75 7.94
CA GLY A 240 4.61 3.71 7.23
C GLY A 240 6.06 3.63 7.70
N ALA A 241 6.75 4.76 7.81
CA ALA A 241 8.11 4.80 8.35
C ALA A 241 8.19 4.21 9.78
N ASP A 242 7.25 4.57 10.68
CA ASP A 242 7.21 4.03 12.05
C ASP A 242 6.97 2.51 12.06
N GLN A 243 6.01 2.05 11.28
CA GLN A 243 5.71 0.62 11.19
C GLN A 243 6.85 -0.16 10.54
N GLY A 244 7.49 0.39 9.51
CA GLY A 244 8.68 -0.21 8.89
C GLY A 244 9.80 -0.43 9.89
N VAL A 245 10.13 0.60 10.69
CA VAL A 245 11.16 0.46 11.74
C VAL A 245 10.78 -0.60 12.77
N ARG A 246 9.52 -0.61 13.23
CA ARG A 246 9.03 -1.62 14.19
C ARG A 246 9.08 -3.05 13.63
N GLN A 247 8.68 -3.22 12.39
CA GLN A 247 8.75 -4.52 11.73
C GLN A 247 10.22 -4.95 11.54
N ALA A 248 11.10 -4.04 11.11
CA ALA A 248 12.53 -4.32 10.98
C ALA A 248 13.21 -4.64 12.33
N GLN A 249 12.76 -4.01 13.42
CA GLN A 249 13.21 -4.34 14.78
C GLN A 249 12.74 -5.73 15.21
N SER A 250 11.47 -6.06 14.97
CA SER A 250 10.92 -7.39 15.30
C SER A 250 11.60 -8.50 14.53
N GLN A 251 12.12 -8.20 13.35
CA GLN A 251 12.88 -9.10 12.49
C GLN A 251 14.39 -9.13 12.83
N GLY A 252 14.84 -8.31 13.79
CA GLY A 252 16.25 -8.23 14.16
C GLY A 252 17.17 -7.55 13.14
N LEU A 253 16.59 -6.89 12.12
CA LEU A 253 17.35 -6.13 11.10
C LEU A 253 17.86 -4.80 11.61
N ILE A 254 17.14 -4.21 12.56
CA ILE A 254 17.46 -2.93 13.20
C ILE A 254 17.41 -3.13 14.71
N GLY A 255 18.40 -2.62 15.42
CA GLY A 255 18.45 -2.68 16.86
C GLY A 255 17.59 -1.62 17.54
N LYS A 256 17.90 -1.34 18.82
CA LYS A 256 17.15 -0.33 19.57
C LYS A 256 17.26 1.03 18.90
N THR A 257 16.10 1.66 18.68
CA THR A 257 15.95 2.89 17.90
C THR A 257 15.19 3.94 18.70
N ILE A 258 15.54 5.20 18.52
CA ILE A 258 14.79 6.36 19.03
C ILE A 258 14.20 7.18 17.88
N LYS A 259 13.20 7.99 18.21
CA LYS A 259 12.53 8.91 17.27
C LYS A 259 12.99 10.34 17.51
N ARG A 260 13.39 11.05 16.45
CA ARG A 260 13.69 12.49 16.48
C ARG A 260 12.72 13.24 15.56
N TRP A 261 12.01 14.24 16.10
CA TRP A 261 11.18 15.12 15.27
C TRP A 261 12.05 16.03 14.42
N ILE A 262 11.80 16.11 13.12
CA ILE A 262 12.52 16.97 12.19
C ILE A 262 11.55 17.85 11.40
N THR A 263 11.91 19.13 11.24
CA THR A 263 11.14 20.14 10.48
C THR A 263 11.90 20.57 9.24
N SER A 264 11.25 21.27 8.29
CA SER A 264 11.93 21.81 7.10
C SER A 264 13.07 22.79 7.44
N GLY A 265 13.04 23.40 8.61
CA GLY A 265 14.07 24.32 9.07
C GLY A 265 14.03 25.70 8.42
N ASP A 266 13.02 26.00 7.62
CA ASP A 266 12.80 27.28 6.96
C ASP A 266 11.81 28.19 7.71
N ASP A 267 11.60 29.40 7.19
CA ASP A 267 10.69 30.38 7.78
C ASP A 267 9.21 29.97 7.75
N SER A 268 8.86 28.87 7.09
CA SER A 268 7.49 28.34 7.01
C SER A 268 7.12 27.49 8.23
N VAL A 269 8.10 27.03 9.01
CA VAL A 269 7.89 26.20 10.21
C VAL A 269 7.05 26.93 11.24
N CYS A 270 5.98 26.29 11.70
CA CYS A 270 5.11 26.85 12.70
C CYS A 270 5.70 26.76 14.12
N SER A 271 5.15 27.55 15.04
CA SER A 271 5.65 27.59 16.43
C SER A 271 5.50 26.26 17.20
N ILE A 272 4.52 25.41 16.80
CA ILE A 272 4.33 24.08 17.38
C ILE A 272 5.47 23.16 16.95
N CYS A 273 5.69 23.05 15.64
CA CYS A 273 6.71 22.19 15.07
C CYS A 273 8.13 22.66 15.43
N ALA A 274 8.35 23.98 15.49
CA ALA A 274 9.64 24.55 15.92
C ALA A 274 10.00 24.20 17.37
N ALA A 275 8.99 24.02 18.24
CA ALA A 275 9.21 23.60 19.62
C ALA A 275 9.57 22.12 19.75
N LEU A 276 9.22 21.31 18.74
CA LEU A 276 9.50 19.88 18.68
C LEU A 276 10.81 19.56 17.93
N ASP A 277 11.30 20.49 17.10
CA ASP A 277 12.46 20.26 16.24
C ASP A 277 13.68 19.79 17.03
N GLY A 278 14.19 18.61 16.66
CA GLY A 278 15.31 17.95 17.33
C GLY A 278 14.97 17.29 18.67
N THR A 279 13.68 17.17 19.04
CA THR A 279 13.28 16.42 20.23
C THR A 279 13.42 14.93 19.95
N GLU A 280 14.10 14.22 20.85
CA GLU A 280 14.33 12.78 20.80
C GLU A 280 13.49 12.09 21.87
N ILE A 281 12.87 10.96 21.51
CA ILE A 281 12.06 10.12 22.40
C ILE A 281 12.20 8.64 22.03
N GLU A 282 11.87 7.75 22.95
CA GLU A 282 11.79 6.30 22.68
C GLU A 282 10.66 5.98 21.68
N MET A 283 10.74 4.80 21.03
CA MET A 283 9.80 4.39 20.00
C MET A 283 8.33 4.39 20.46
N ASP A 284 8.05 4.08 21.72
CA ASP A 284 6.71 3.99 22.27
C ASP A 284 6.23 5.27 22.96
N ASP A 285 7.10 6.25 23.11
CA ASP A 285 6.77 7.52 23.74
C ASP A 285 6.02 8.45 22.78
N ASN A 286 5.32 9.42 23.37
CA ASN A 286 4.63 10.49 22.65
C ASN A 286 5.42 11.80 22.71
N PHE A 287 5.48 12.52 21.59
CA PHE A 287 6.00 13.88 21.59
C PHE A 287 5.10 14.81 22.44
N ASP A 288 5.72 15.67 23.25
CA ASP A 288 5.00 16.64 24.09
C ASP A 288 4.66 17.90 23.29
N PHE A 289 3.42 18.01 22.86
CA PHE A 289 2.90 19.17 22.13
C PHE A 289 2.51 20.34 23.03
N LYS A 290 2.82 20.31 24.34
CA LYS A 290 2.48 21.35 25.33
C LYS A 290 1.01 21.79 25.29
N GLY A 291 0.09 20.82 25.18
CA GLY A 291 -1.34 21.03 25.19
C GLY A 291 -1.95 21.65 23.91
N ARG A 292 -1.20 21.79 22.83
CA ARG A 292 -1.64 22.45 21.59
C ARG A 292 -1.84 21.51 20.41
N LEU A 293 -2.33 20.31 20.65
CA LEU A 293 -2.67 19.38 19.57
C LEU A 293 -3.80 19.95 18.70
N LEU A 294 -3.56 20.04 17.40
CA LEU A 294 -4.59 20.33 16.41
C LEU A 294 -5.31 19.05 15.95
N PHE A 295 -4.64 17.90 16.05
CA PHE A 295 -5.21 16.58 15.82
C PHE A 295 -5.26 15.81 17.14
N THR A 296 -6.42 15.22 17.46
CA THR A 296 -6.59 14.35 18.63
C THR A 296 -6.09 12.94 18.29
N GLY A 297 -5.36 12.31 19.23
CA GLY A 297 -4.90 10.92 19.08
C GLY A 297 -3.55 10.72 18.41
N GLN A 298 -3.01 11.73 17.72
CA GLN A 298 -1.76 11.63 16.96
C GLN A 298 -0.60 12.30 17.73
N LYS A 299 -0.24 11.74 18.88
CA LYS A 299 0.87 12.29 19.70
C LYS A 299 2.24 11.73 19.32
N MET A 300 2.26 10.60 18.64
CA MET A 300 3.50 9.84 18.41
C MET A 300 4.26 10.28 17.17
N LEU A 301 3.58 10.85 16.16
CA LEU A 301 4.14 11.08 14.83
C LEU A 301 3.61 12.39 14.21
N PRO A 302 4.34 12.98 13.24
CA PRO A 302 3.77 14.00 12.34
C PRO A 302 2.60 13.42 11.51
N PRO A 303 1.68 14.28 11.03
CA PRO A 303 1.65 15.74 11.12
C PRO A 303 1.05 16.28 12.43
N ALA A 304 1.53 17.43 12.90
CA ALA A 304 0.94 18.12 14.04
C ALA A 304 -0.26 19.01 13.69
N HIS A 305 -0.41 19.36 12.41
CA HIS A 305 -1.47 20.25 11.89
C HIS A 305 -1.65 20.02 10.39
N PRO A 306 -2.77 20.48 9.78
CA PRO A 306 -2.95 20.39 8.32
C PRO A 306 -1.78 20.99 7.55
N ARG A 307 -1.31 20.27 6.52
CA ARG A 307 -0.17 20.65 5.68
C ARG A 307 1.12 20.87 6.48
N CYS A 308 1.34 20.08 7.49
CA CYS A 308 2.60 19.99 8.19
C CYS A 308 3.61 19.24 7.29
N ALA A 309 4.82 19.74 7.12
CA ALA A 309 5.87 19.10 6.32
C ALA A 309 7.01 18.62 7.24
N CYS A 310 6.67 18.05 8.39
CA CYS A 310 7.60 17.46 9.34
C CYS A 310 7.69 15.95 9.13
N ALA A 311 8.83 15.39 9.52
CA ALA A 311 9.04 13.95 9.52
C ALA A 311 9.66 13.48 10.82
N VAL A 312 9.86 12.19 10.95
CA VAL A 312 10.64 11.58 12.02
C VAL A 312 11.92 11.01 11.41
N GLU A 313 13.06 11.33 12.02
CA GLU A 313 14.31 10.63 11.80
C GLU A 313 14.42 9.51 12.84
N TYR A 314 14.58 8.28 12.38
CA TYR A 314 14.82 7.12 13.24
C TYR A 314 16.32 6.92 13.38
N ILE A 315 16.80 6.77 14.62
CA ILE A 315 18.23 6.69 14.94
C ILE A 315 18.43 5.41 15.73
N GLU A 316 19.15 4.48 15.16
CA GLU A 316 19.58 3.28 15.85
C GLU A 316 20.64 3.64 16.90
N ILE A 317 20.39 3.29 18.15
CA ILE A 317 21.29 3.59 19.29
C ILE A 317 22.04 2.37 19.82
N GLU A 318 21.55 1.18 19.51
CA GLU A 318 22.20 -0.09 19.82
C GLU A 318 22.01 -0.98 18.58
N SER A 319 23.09 -1.51 18.03
CA SER A 319 23.01 -2.46 16.93
C SER A 319 22.27 -3.73 17.36
N PRO A 320 21.58 -4.44 16.46
CA PRO A 320 20.93 -5.68 16.82
C PRO A 320 21.97 -6.62 17.43
N VAL A 321 21.71 -7.06 18.66
CA VAL A 321 22.56 -8.07 19.31
C VAL A 321 22.17 -9.41 18.69
N PHE A 322 22.89 -9.79 17.66
CA PHE A 322 22.83 -11.15 17.17
C PHE A 322 23.45 -12.04 18.27
N GLN A 323 22.63 -12.68 19.09
CA GLN A 323 23.10 -13.68 20.04
C GLN A 323 23.10 -15.04 19.38
N PRO A 324 24.25 -15.56 18.97
CA PRO A 324 24.37 -16.94 18.59
C PRO A 324 24.51 -17.81 19.86
N GLU A 325 23.54 -17.75 20.76
CA GLU A 325 23.55 -18.61 21.93
C GLU A 325 22.73 -19.86 21.66
N ASN A 326 23.44 -20.99 21.63
CA ASN A 326 23.04 -22.38 21.58
C ASN A 326 23.08 -23.10 20.22
N MET A 327 24.21 -23.03 19.53
CA MET A 327 24.56 -24.09 18.59
C MET A 327 25.27 -25.23 19.33
N THR A 328 24.56 -26.28 19.67
CA THR A 328 25.15 -27.57 19.93
C THR A 328 25.25 -28.31 18.61
N GLU A 329 26.49 -28.56 18.20
CA GLU A 329 26.81 -29.42 17.07
C GLU A 329 26.21 -30.83 17.32
N ILE A 330 25.28 -31.20 16.45
CA ILE A 330 24.93 -32.61 16.27
C ILE A 330 25.43 -32.97 14.88
N GLU A 331 26.57 -33.64 14.83
CA GLU A 331 27.06 -34.27 13.61
C GLU A 331 26.08 -35.40 13.24
N THR A 332 25.29 -35.13 12.18
CA THR A 332 24.65 -36.19 11.42
C THR A 332 25.34 -36.24 10.06
N GLU A 333 26.19 -37.25 9.89
CA GLU A 333 26.66 -37.62 8.56
C GLU A 333 25.45 -37.97 7.69
N VAL A 334 25.05 -37.07 6.81
CA VAL A 334 24.21 -37.39 5.67
C VAL A 334 25.13 -37.43 4.48
N ASP A 335 25.27 -38.62 3.88
CA ASP A 335 26.01 -38.81 2.63
C ASP A 335 25.56 -37.78 1.62
N ALA A 336 26.50 -36.95 1.17
CA ALA A 336 26.25 -35.95 0.15
C ALA A 336 26.17 -36.67 -1.21
N GLU A 337 24.96 -37.08 -1.62
CA GLU A 337 24.70 -37.36 -3.03
C GLU A 337 24.83 -36.04 -3.80
N GLU A 338 25.52 -36.03 -4.93
CA GLU A 338 25.75 -34.87 -5.79
C GLU A 338 24.42 -34.36 -6.33
N GLN A 339 23.91 -33.27 -5.75
CA GLN A 339 22.71 -32.59 -6.20
C GLN A 339 23.06 -31.71 -7.41
N LYS A 340 22.20 -31.69 -8.43
CA LYS A 340 22.41 -30.87 -9.61
C LYS A 340 22.16 -29.39 -9.28
N GLU A 341 23.19 -28.58 -9.48
CA GLU A 341 23.15 -27.12 -9.38
C GLU A 341 23.44 -26.52 -10.74
N PHE A 342 22.66 -25.53 -11.16
CA PHE A 342 22.81 -24.87 -12.45
C PHE A 342 23.66 -23.61 -12.28
N SER A 343 24.75 -23.53 -13.04
CA SER A 343 25.67 -22.40 -13.03
C SER A 343 25.13 -21.19 -13.80
N SER A 344 24.18 -21.40 -14.69
CA SER A 344 23.55 -20.37 -15.52
C SER A 344 22.14 -20.73 -15.94
N GLY A 345 21.35 -19.72 -16.33
CA GLY A 345 20.03 -19.92 -16.89
C GLY A 345 20.04 -20.71 -18.19
N GLU A 346 21.05 -20.56 -19.01
CA GLU A 346 21.20 -21.32 -20.26
C GLU A 346 21.35 -22.82 -19.98
N GLU A 347 22.14 -23.19 -18.98
CA GLU A 347 22.28 -24.60 -18.56
C GLU A 347 20.96 -25.17 -18.05
N ALA A 348 20.20 -24.40 -17.27
CA ALA A 348 18.90 -24.79 -16.78
C ALA A 348 17.88 -24.96 -17.92
N GLU A 349 17.87 -24.04 -18.88
CA GLU A 349 17.00 -24.14 -20.06
C GLU A 349 17.37 -25.36 -20.92
N GLU A 350 18.64 -25.66 -21.12
CA GLU A 350 19.07 -26.86 -21.85
C GLU A 350 18.61 -28.13 -21.15
N TYR A 351 18.64 -28.17 -19.84
CA TYR A 351 18.19 -29.30 -19.04
C TYR A 351 16.68 -29.47 -19.03
N PHE A 352 15.92 -28.41 -18.66
CA PHE A 352 14.48 -28.50 -18.52
C PHE A 352 13.73 -28.39 -19.84
N GLY A 353 14.26 -27.70 -20.83
CA GLY A 353 13.69 -27.46 -22.14
C GLY A 353 13.81 -26.00 -22.54
N LYS A 354 14.65 -25.72 -23.52
CA LYS A 354 14.83 -24.41 -24.14
C LYS A 354 13.86 -24.22 -25.30
N ARG A 355 13.18 -23.08 -25.33
CA ARG A 355 12.38 -22.73 -26.50
C ARG A 355 13.28 -22.62 -27.76
N PRO A 356 12.85 -23.13 -28.92
CA PRO A 356 13.69 -23.06 -30.12
C PRO A 356 13.91 -21.63 -30.56
N ASP A 357 15.11 -21.33 -30.99
CA ASP A 357 15.46 -20.03 -31.54
C ASP A 357 14.66 -19.75 -32.82
N ARG A 358 13.74 -18.78 -32.73
CA ARG A 358 12.86 -18.40 -33.85
C ARG A 358 13.63 -17.88 -35.08
N SER A 359 14.86 -17.41 -34.92
CA SER A 359 15.69 -16.96 -36.02
C SER A 359 16.07 -18.12 -36.96
N LEU A 360 16.27 -19.33 -36.40
CA LEU A 360 16.57 -20.55 -37.11
C LEU A 360 15.45 -21.01 -38.04
N ARG A 361 14.20 -20.61 -37.78
CA ARG A 361 13.04 -20.99 -38.62
C ARG A 361 13.23 -20.64 -40.10
N ARG A 362 14.00 -19.61 -40.40
CA ARG A 362 14.28 -19.14 -41.76
C ARG A 362 15.70 -19.46 -42.23
N SER A 363 16.67 -19.54 -41.33
CA SER A 363 18.09 -19.73 -41.64
C SER A 363 18.51 -21.21 -41.64
N ASP A 364 17.96 -22.01 -40.70
CA ASP A 364 18.22 -23.44 -40.56
C ASP A 364 16.98 -24.16 -40.05
N ARG A 365 16.16 -24.62 -40.96
CA ARG A 365 14.89 -25.25 -40.65
C ARG A 365 15.03 -26.62 -39.97
N GLU A 366 16.06 -27.39 -40.29
CA GLU A 366 16.30 -28.70 -39.70
C GLU A 366 16.70 -28.55 -38.23
N GLU A 367 17.57 -27.59 -37.94
CA GLU A 367 17.95 -27.28 -36.56
C GLU A 367 16.76 -26.77 -35.76
N TYR A 368 15.97 -25.84 -36.30
CA TYR A 368 14.74 -25.36 -35.66
C TYR A 368 13.77 -26.50 -35.30
N ASP A 369 13.50 -27.39 -36.26
CA ASP A 369 12.58 -28.49 -36.06
C ASP A 369 13.13 -29.50 -35.04
N ARG A 370 14.44 -29.71 -34.97
CA ARG A 370 15.11 -30.55 -33.96
C ARG A 370 14.96 -29.93 -32.55
N GLN A 371 15.26 -28.64 -32.41
CA GLN A 371 15.05 -27.94 -31.13
C GLN A 371 13.60 -27.94 -30.70
N LEU A 372 12.68 -27.74 -31.65
CA LEU A 372 11.25 -27.77 -31.38
C LEU A 372 10.76 -29.15 -30.91
N ASP A 373 11.27 -30.22 -31.54
CA ASP A 373 10.93 -31.59 -31.15
C ASP A 373 11.45 -31.90 -29.74
N TYR A 374 12.72 -31.56 -29.47
CA TYR A 374 13.30 -31.72 -28.14
C TYR A 374 12.48 -30.97 -27.08
N PHE A 375 12.22 -29.68 -27.31
CA PHE A 375 11.44 -28.83 -26.41
C PHE A 375 10.06 -29.39 -26.11
N LYS A 376 9.38 -29.91 -27.15
CA LYS A 376 7.98 -30.37 -27.00
C LYS A 376 7.85 -31.79 -26.48
N THR A 377 8.78 -32.69 -26.80
CA THR A 377 8.52 -34.13 -26.62
C THR A 377 9.54 -34.84 -25.71
N GLN A 378 10.79 -34.34 -25.66
CA GLN A 378 11.89 -35.06 -25.00
C GLN A 378 12.34 -34.41 -23.70
N SER A 379 12.30 -33.09 -23.62
CA SER A 379 12.69 -32.37 -22.41
C SER A 379 11.72 -32.64 -21.23
N PRO A 380 12.15 -32.47 -19.98
CA PRO A 380 11.27 -32.54 -18.82
C PRO A 380 10.04 -31.66 -18.96
N TYR A 381 10.19 -30.41 -19.41
CA TYR A 381 9.09 -29.50 -19.71
C TYR A 381 8.15 -30.02 -20.78
N GLY A 382 8.69 -30.49 -21.90
CA GLY A 382 7.88 -31.01 -23.01
C GLY A 382 7.04 -32.22 -22.60
N LYS A 383 7.62 -33.17 -21.90
CA LYS A 383 6.90 -34.34 -21.36
C LYS A 383 5.78 -33.93 -20.41
N TRP A 384 6.01 -32.91 -19.60
CA TRP A 384 5.02 -32.38 -18.66
C TRP A 384 3.93 -31.59 -19.37
N SER A 385 4.27 -30.69 -20.30
CA SER A 385 3.32 -29.85 -21.01
C SER A 385 2.30 -30.65 -21.85
N HIS A 386 2.66 -31.87 -22.28
CA HIS A 386 1.70 -32.79 -22.92
C HIS A 386 0.68 -33.42 -21.95
N GLN A 387 0.94 -33.36 -20.65
CA GLN A 387 0.06 -33.90 -19.62
C GLN A 387 -0.81 -32.80 -18.99
N THR A 388 -0.43 -31.53 -19.20
CA THR A 388 -1.20 -30.39 -18.70
C THR A 388 -2.35 -30.04 -19.63
N THR A 389 -3.40 -29.49 -19.07
CA THR A 389 -4.54 -28.95 -19.82
C THR A 389 -4.33 -27.45 -20.06
N SER A 390 -4.97 -26.88 -21.08
CA SER A 390 -4.94 -25.43 -21.33
C SER A 390 -5.46 -24.62 -20.13
N GLN A 391 -6.29 -25.21 -19.31
CA GLN A 391 -6.86 -24.60 -18.11
C GLN A 391 -5.80 -24.50 -16.99
N GLU A 392 -5.03 -25.58 -16.80
CA GLU A 392 -3.91 -25.63 -15.87
C GLU A 392 -2.80 -24.64 -16.27
N GLU A 393 -2.45 -24.56 -17.56
CA GLU A 393 -1.48 -23.58 -18.06
C GLU A 393 -1.95 -22.14 -17.87
N THR A 394 -3.25 -21.87 -18.10
CA THR A 394 -3.84 -20.54 -17.84
C THR A 394 -3.76 -20.17 -16.36
N SER A 395 -4.03 -21.12 -15.47
CA SER A 395 -3.95 -20.89 -14.02
C SER A 395 -2.51 -20.62 -13.56
N ILE A 396 -1.51 -21.29 -14.14
CA ILE A 396 -0.09 -21.00 -13.90
C ILE A 396 0.28 -19.60 -14.44
N THR A 397 -0.18 -19.25 -15.64
CA THR A 397 0.04 -17.92 -16.23
C THR A 397 -0.51 -16.81 -15.31
N ASN A 398 -1.71 -17.01 -14.77
CA ASN A 398 -2.32 -16.08 -13.83
C ASN A 398 -1.53 -15.99 -12.52
N TYR A 399 -1.01 -17.10 -12.02
CA TYR A 399 -0.14 -17.15 -10.85
C TYR A 399 1.16 -16.37 -11.06
N CYS A 400 1.79 -16.46 -12.23
CA CYS A 400 2.96 -15.65 -12.59
C CYS A 400 2.64 -14.14 -12.76
N GLY A 401 1.37 -13.77 -12.71
CA GLY A 401 0.86 -12.40 -12.77
C GLY A 401 0.38 -11.89 -11.40
N PRO A 402 -0.65 -11.04 -11.37
CA PRO A 402 -1.13 -10.42 -10.13
C PRO A 402 -1.83 -11.37 -9.17
N ASP A 403 -2.26 -12.56 -9.65
CA ASP A 403 -3.11 -13.46 -8.86
C ASP A 403 -2.33 -14.29 -7.82
N TYR A 404 -0.98 -14.31 -7.87
CA TYR A 404 -0.16 -15.07 -6.92
C TYR A 404 -0.43 -14.70 -5.45
N SER A 405 -0.65 -13.41 -5.19
CA SER A 405 -0.89 -12.91 -3.84
C SER A 405 -2.24 -13.39 -3.27
N ALA A 406 -3.28 -13.42 -4.11
CA ALA A 406 -4.59 -13.92 -3.72
C ALA A 406 -4.58 -15.44 -3.55
N ILE A 407 -3.93 -16.15 -4.46
CA ILE A 407 -3.80 -17.63 -4.41
C ILE A 407 -3.06 -18.05 -3.12
N ASN A 408 -1.88 -17.49 -2.87
CA ASN A 408 -1.10 -17.80 -1.69
C ASN A 408 -1.72 -17.24 -0.41
N GLY A 409 -2.36 -16.06 -0.46
CA GLY A 409 -3.09 -15.50 0.67
C GLY A 409 -4.26 -16.36 1.12
N LEU A 410 -4.98 -17.02 0.20
CA LEU A 410 -6.01 -17.99 0.57
C LEU A 410 -5.40 -19.25 1.19
N LEU A 411 -4.35 -19.80 0.59
CA LEU A 411 -3.68 -21.02 1.07
C LEU A 411 -3.09 -20.84 2.47
N ARG A 412 -2.45 -19.71 2.74
CA ARG A 412 -1.85 -19.38 4.03
C ARG A 412 -2.84 -18.83 5.06
N ARG A 413 -4.15 -18.81 4.70
CA ARG A 413 -5.24 -18.28 5.55
C ARG A 413 -5.09 -16.79 5.91
N GLU A 414 -4.48 -16.02 5.03
CA GLU A 414 -4.26 -14.58 5.16
C GLU A 414 -5.43 -13.77 4.60
N MET A 415 -6.37 -14.41 3.88
CA MET A 415 -7.57 -13.79 3.31
C MET A 415 -8.82 -14.12 4.11
N THR A 416 -9.68 -13.13 4.28
CA THR A 416 -11.03 -13.30 4.83
C THR A 416 -12.00 -13.83 3.75
N GLU A 417 -13.11 -14.45 4.16
CA GLU A 417 -14.15 -14.95 3.23
C GLU A 417 -14.69 -13.85 2.30
N ASN A 418 -14.80 -12.61 2.80
CA ASN A 418 -15.26 -11.48 1.99
C ASN A 418 -14.24 -11.06 0.92
N GLN A 419 -12.95 -11.14 1.22
CA GLN A 419 -11.88 -10.86 0.26
C GLN A 419 -11.84 -11.93 -0.84
N VAL A 420 -11.96 -13.20 -0.47
CA VAL A 420 -12.05 -14.31 -1.42
C VAL A 420 -13.26 -14.13 -2.34
N LYS A 421 -14.44 -13.83 -1.76
CA LYS A 421 -15.66 -13.59 -2.55
C LYS A 421 -15.51 -12.40 -3.50
N LEU A 422 -14.91 -11.30 -3.03
CA LEU A 422 -14.67 -10.13 -3.86
C LEU A 422 -13.75 -10.45 -5.04
N TRP A 423 -12.70 -11.21 -4.79
CA TRP A 423 -11.75 -11.64 -5.82
C TRP A 423 -12.41 -12.57 -6.83
N ASP A 424 -13.20 -13.54 -6.37
CA ASP A 424 -13.95 -14.46 -7.22
C ASP A 424 -15.03 -13.75 -8.07
N ASP A 425 -15.65 -12.69 -7.53
CA ASP A 425 -16.66 -11.89 -8.23
C ASP A 425 -16.04 -10.96 -9.29
N LEU A 426 -14.81 -10.52 -9.11
CA LEU A 426 -14.07 -9.63 -10.02
C LEU A 426 -13.24 -10.41 -11.05
N GLY A 427 -12.82 -11.62 -10.72
CA GLY A 427 -11.98 -12.47 -11.55
C GLY A 427 -12.77 -13.25 -12.61
N ASN A 428 -12.10 -13.67 -13.65
CA ASN A 428 -12.66 -14.57 -14.66
C ASN A 428 -12.77 -16.03 -14.17
N ARG A 429 -12.10 -16.35 -13.05
CA ARG A 429 -12.04 -17.68 -12.45
C ARG A 429 -11.92 -17.58 -10.93
N LYS A 430 -12.45 -18.59 -10.23
CA LYS A 430 -12.34 -18.66 -8.77
C LYS A 430 -10.92 -19.00 -8.32
N ILE A 431 -10.47 -18.40 -7.22
CA ILE A 431 -9.16 -18.68 -6.64
C ILE A 431 -8.99 -20.16 -6.33
N SER A 432 -10.02 -20.80 -5.76
CA SER A 432 -10.01 -22.23 -5.42
C SER A 432 -9.84 -23.15 -6.64
N GLU A 433 -10.41 -22.77 -7.78
CA GLU A 433 -10.25 -23.50 -9.05
C GLU A 433 -8.81 -23.36 -9.56
N MET A 434 -8.25 -22.14 -9.53
CA MET A 434 -6.85 -21.90 -9.93
C MET A 434 -5.87 -22.67 -9.05
N ILE A 435 -6.08 -22.70 -7.72
CA ILE A 435 -5.28 -23.51 -6.79
C ILE A 435 -5.31 -24.99 -7.16
N SER A 436 -6.50 -25.52 -7.46
CA SER A 436 -6.67 -26.91 -7.87
C SER A 436 -5.93 -27.24 -9.17
N ASP A 437 -6.05 -26.36 -10.16
CA ASP A 437 -5.39 -26.53 -11.47
C ASP A 437 -3.86 -26.48 -11.35
N ILE A 438 -3.32 -25.50 -10.63
CA ILE A 438 -1.86 -25.37 -10.43
C ILE A 438 -1.32 -26.60 -9.69
N SER A 439 -2.00 -27.02 -8.61
CA SER A 439 -1.60 -28.20 -7.84
C SER A 439 -1.67 -29.48 -8.68
N SER A 440 -2.69 -29.62 -9.52
CA SER A 440 -2.83 -30.73 -10.48
C SER A 440 -1.71 -30.72 -11.52
N ALA A 441 -1.40 -29.56 -12.10
CA ALA A 441 -0.31 -29.43 -13.07
C ALA A 441 1.04 -29.83 -12.45
N ILE A 442 1.38 -29.30 -11.27
CA ILE A 442 2.63 -29.62 -10.58
C ILE A 442 2.73 -31.10 -10.25
N SER A 443 1.62 -31.75 -9.87
CA SER A 443 1.61 -33.18 -9.53
C SER A 443 2.01 -34.10 -10.69
N LYS A 444 1.95 -33.62 -11.91
CA LYS A 444 2.31 -34.32 -13.15
C LYS A 444 3.77 -34.16 -13.53
N PHE A 445 4.46 -33.15 -12.97
CA PHE A 445 5.86 -32.90 -13.28
C PHE A 445 6.75 -33.95 -12.61
N GLU A 446 7.65 -34.52 -13.38
CA GLU A 446 8.62 -35.51 -12.91
C GLU A 446 10.02 -34.94 -13.02
N LEU A 447 10.69 -34.80 -11.87
CA LEU A 447 12.05 -34.35 -11.77
C LEU A 447 12.99 -35.55 -11.90
N PRO A 448 13.93 -35.57 -12.90
CA PRO A 448 14.76 -36.74 -13.17
C PRO A 448 15.81 -37.05 -12.09
N GLU A 449 16.32 -36.02 -11.44
CA GLU A 449 17.36 -36.12 -10.41
C GLU A 449 17.15 -35.02 -9.37
N ASP A 450 17.82 -35.11 -8.21
CA ASP A 450 17.77 -34.11 -7.15
C ASP A 450 18.38 -32.78 -7.64
N ILE A 451 17.68 -31.69 -7.43
CA ILE A 451 18.14 -30.36 -7.82
C ILE A 451 18.22 -29.40 -6.64
N LYS A 452 19.08 -28.39 -6.76
CA LYS A 452 19.02 -27.21 -5.91
C LYS A 452 18.22 -26.11 -6.55
N VAL A 453 17.34 -25.50 -5.76
CA VAL A 453 16.63 -24.27 -6.11
C VAL A 453 16.85 -23.22 -5.03
N PHE A 454 16.70 -21.98 -5.38
CA PHE A 454 17.07 -20.85 -4.55
C PHE A 454 15.88 -19.91 -4.35
N ARG A 455 15.78 -19.36 -3.16
CA ARG A 455 14.81 -18.34 -2.84
C ARG A 455 15.39 -17.38 -1.82
N THR A 456 15.13 -16.09 -1.98
CA THR A 456 15.28 -15.14 -0.89
C THR A 456 13.96 -15.01 -0.13
N CYS A 457 14.04 -14.88 1.17
CA CYS A 457 12.86 -14.67 1.99
C CYS A 457 13.08 -13.52 2.97
N GLU A 458 11.98 -13.03 3.49
CA GLU A 458 11.96 -12.04 4.56
C GLU A 458 12.09 -12.74 5.94
N ASN A 459 12.47 -11.98 6.94
CA ASN A 459 12.78 -12.48 8.28
C ASN A 459 11.60 -13.13 9.02
N ASP A 460 10.35 -12.89 8.62
CA ASP A 460 9.18 -13.54 9.20
C ASP A 460 9.21 -15.08 9.00
N VAL A 461 9.91 -15.53 7.98
CA VAL A 461 10.14 -16.95 7.71
C VAL A 461 11.15 -17.54 8.69
N LEU A 462 12.15 -16.75 9.14
CA LEU A 462 13.12 -17.20 10.16
C LEU A 462 12.48 -17.51 11.50
N GLU A 463 11.53 -16.70 11.96
CA GLU A 463 10.80 -16.96 13.20
C GLU A 463 9.99 -18.26 13.12
N LYS A 464 9.44 -18.57 11.93
CA LYS A 464 8.70 -19.80 11.67
C LYS A 464 9.63 -21.01 11.50
N LEU A 465 10.83 -20.81 10.96
CA LEU A 465 11.77 -21.88 10.63
C LEU A 465 12.42 -22.54 11.85
N GLN A 466 12.28 -21.99 13.07
CA GLN A 466 13.08 -22.45 14.20
C GLN A 466 14.47 -22.92 13.70
N THR A 467 15.42 -22.04 13.52
CA THR A 467 16.71 -22.23 12.82
C THR A 467 17.64 -23.26 13.47
N ARG A 468 17.10 -24.41 13.85
CA ARG A 468 17.86 -25.55 14.33
C ARG A 468 17.95 -26.58 13.23
N ILE A 469 19.16 -27.05 12.96
CA ILE A 469 19.38 -28.21 12.08
C ILE A 469 18.50 -29.36 12.55
N GLY A 470 17.77 -29.98 11.63
CA GLY A 470 16.80 -31.04 11.91
C GLY A 470 15.39 -30.55 12.25
N SER A 471 15.15 -29.24 12.41
CA SER A 471 13.78 -28.74 12.56
C SER A 471 13.01 -28.81 11.24
N THR A 472 11.69 -29.00 11.33
CA THR A 472 10.81 -29.08 10.18
C THR A 472 10.06 -27.77 10.00
N PHE A 473 9.90 -27.36 8.76
CA PHE A 473 9.14 -26.19 8.34
C PHE A 473 8.08 -26.59 7.31
N HIS A 474 6.94 -25.90 7.31
CA HIS A 474 5.82 -26.16 6.42
C HIS A 474 5.34 -24.85 5.80
N ASP A 475 5.12 -24.82 4.47
CA ASP A 475 4.49 -23.71 3.77
C ASP A 475 3.20 -24.18 3.10
N ASP A 476 2.06 -23.64 3.52
CA ASP A 476 0.74 -23.96 2.95
C ASP A 476 0.57 -23.48 1.49
N GLY A 477 1.33 -22.44 1.08
CA GLY A 477 1.28 -21.84 -0.25
C GLY A 477 2.14 -22.55 -1.28
N PHE A 478 2.01 -22.13 -2.54
CA PHE A 478 3.02 -22.42 -3.55
C PHE A 478 4.26 -21.57 -3.30
N VAL A 479 5.45 -22.14 -3.54
CA VAL A 479 6.69 -21.44 -3.29
C VAL A 479 7.45 -21.24 -4.61
N SER A 480 7.49 -19.99 -5.07
CA SER A 480 8.29 -19.57 -6.22
C SER A 480 9.77 -19.60 -5.86
N THR A 481 10.57 -20.28 -6.65
CA THR A 481 12.03 -20.41 -6.48
C THR A 481 12.70 -20.23 -7.84
N SER A 482 13.99 -19.86 -7.86
CA SER A 482 14.80 -19.87 -9.07
C SER A 482 15.75 -21.06 -9.04
N VAL A 483 16.01 -21.68 -10.18
CA VAL A 483 17.08 -22.69 -10.30
C VAL A 483 18.48 -22.08 -10.43
N VAL A 484 18.58 -20.76 -10.58
CA VAL A 484 19.82 -20.01 -10.71
C VAL A 484 19.98 -19.06 -9.53
N ARG A 485 21.07 -19.17 -8.81
CA ARG A 485 21.33 -18.39 -7.58
C ARG A 485 21.29 -16.86 -7.79
N GLU A 486 21.70 -16.34 -8.93
CA GLU A 486 21.80 -14.90 -9.19
C GLU A 486 20.49 -14.22 -9.59
N LYS A 487 19.42 -14.99 -9.80
CA LYS A 487 18.12 -14.49 -10.31
C LYS A 487 17.02 -14.43 -9.26
N GLN A 488 17.40 -14.49 -8.00
CA GLN A 488 16.46 -14.39 -6.89
C GLN A 488 16.06 -12.94 -6.62
N ALA A 489 14.88 -12.77 -6.07
CA ALA A 489 14.48 -11.49 -5.51
C ALA A 489 15.44 -11.08 -4.38
N SER A 490 15.68 -9.77 -4.19
CA SER A 490 16.57 -9.25 -3.15
C SER A 490 16.05 -9.60 -1.74
N GLY A 491 16.89 -10.11 -0.86
CA GLY A 491 16.60 -10.45 0.52
C GLY A 491 17.89 -10.82 1.26
N ASN A 492 17.93 -10.64 2.58
CA ASN A 492 19.12 -10.96 3.41
C ASN A 492 19.18 -12.42 3.85
N ILE A 493 18.17 -13.21 3.50
CA ILE A 493 18.12 -14.63 3.83
C ILE A 493 18.00 -15.40 2.55
N PHE A 494 19.01 -16.22 2.30
CA PHE A 494 19.06 -17.13 1.19
C PHE A 494 18.64 -18.52 1.62
N MET A 495 17.62 -19.05 0.97
CA MET A 495 17.26 -20.45 1.07
C MET A 495 17.89 -21.22 -0.10
N GLU A 496 18.73 -22.18 0.20
CA GLU A 496 19.17 -23.21 -0.71
C GLU A 496 18.30 -24.45 -0.45
N ILE A 497 17.44 -24.79 -1.38
CA ILE A 497 16.44 -25.85 -1.17
C ILE A 497 16.78 -27.03 -2.08
N THR A 498 17.07 -28.17 -1.49
CA THR A 498 17.18 -29.42 -2.22
C THR A 498 15.78 -29.97 -2.49
N VAL A 499 15.46 -30.15 -3.75
CA VAL A 499 14.22 -30.78 -4.21
C VAL A 499 14.55 -32.18 -4.70
N PRO A 500 14.01 -33.23 -4.06
CA PRO A 500 14.31 -34.61 -4.46
C PRO A 500 13.69 -34.92 -5.83
N SER A 501 14.32 -35.83 -6.52
CA SER A 501 13.80 -36.44 -7.75
C SER A 501 12.44 -37.06 -7.54
N GLY A 502 11.66 -37.19 -8.60
CA GLY A 502 10.33 -37.79 -8.56
C GLY A 502 9.21 -36.84 -8.97
N LYS A 503 7.98 -37.25 -8.70
CA LYS A 503 6.78 -36.53 -9.15
C LYS A 503 6.20 -35.60 -8.09
N GLY A 504 5.77 -34.41 -8.54
CA GLY A 504 4.87 -33.55 -7.78
C GLY A 504 5.54 -32.67 -6.74
N HIS A 505 6.85 -32.62 -6.65
CA HIS A 505 7.55 -31.73 -5.71
C HIS A 505 7.54 -30.26 -6.16
N GLY A 506 7.56 -30.05 -7.46
CA GLY A 506 7.52 -28.74 -8.13
C GLY A 506 7.47 -28.92 -9.63
N ALA A 507 7.44 -27.80 -10.37
CA ALA A 507 7.46 -27.81 -11.83
C ALA A 507 8.28 -26.65 -12.37
N TRP A 508 9.01 -26.88 -13.45
CA TRP A 508 9.68 -25.86 -14.25
C TRP A 508 8.66 -25.05 -15.04
N ILE A 509 8.37 -23.83 -14.62
CA ILE A 509 7.32 -23.00 -15.22
C ILE A 509 7.85 -21.77 -15.99
N ALA A 510 9.17 -21.56 -16.05
CA ALA A 510 9.80 -20.43 -16.75
C ALA A 510 9.27 -20.23 -18.19
N PRO A 511 9.02 -21.27 -19.01
CA PRO A 511 8.43 -21.07 -20.34
C PRO A 511 6.98 -20.54 -20.33
N ILE A 512 6.25 -20.62 -19.23
CA ILE A 512 4.89 -20.10 -19.08
C ILE A 512 4.92 -18.69 -18.48
N GLY A 513 5.79 -18.47 -17.48
CA GLY A 513 5.97 -17.21 -16.78
C GLY A 513 6.95 -16.25 -17.46
N GLN A 514 7.81 -15.63 -16.66
CA GLN A 514 8.89 -14.78 -17.13
C GLN A 514 10.16 -15.63 -17.35
N GLU A 515 10.59 -15.78 -18.60
CA GLU A 515 11.73 -16.64 -18.96
C GLU A 515 13.01 -16.27 -18.21
N ASP A 516 13.21 -14.97 -17.91
CA ASP A 516 14.42 -14.45 -17.25
C ASP A 516 14.50 -14.77 -15.75
N GLU A 517 13.43 -15.26 -15.12
CA GLU A 517 13.40 -15.61 -13.69
C GLU A 517 13.84 -17.05 -13.43
N TYR A 518 13.89 -17.89 -14.44
CA TYR A 518 14.24 -19.32 -14.36
C TYR A 518 13.46 -20.03 -13.25
N GLU A 519 12.14 -19.82 -13.22
CA GLU A 519 11.28 -20.18 -12.11
C GLU A 519 11.00 -21.68 -12.05
N PHE A 520 11.22 -22.25 -10.86
CA PHE A 520 10.76 -23.57 -10.46
C PHE A 520 9.76 -23.41 -9.30
N LEU A 521 8.50 -23.72 -9.55
CA LEU A 521 7.40 -23.53 -8.62
C LEU A 521 7.21 -24.81 -7.78
N LEU A 522 7.47 -24.73 -6.47
CA LEU A 522 7.22 -25.82 -5.55
C LEU A 522 5.74 -25.99 -5.25
N GLN A 523 5.34 -27.22 -4.99
CA GLN A 523 3.95 -27.59 -4.66
C GLN A 523 3.49 -26.91 -3.36
N ARG A 524 2.20 -26.58 -3.27
CA ARG A 524 1.59 -26.12 -2.03
C ARG A 524 1.69 -27.19 -0.94
N GLY A 525 1.76 -26.76 0.32
CA GLY A 525 1.84 -27.66 1.44
C GLY A 525 3.20 -28.37 1.55
N THR A 526 4.27 -27.78 1.01
CA THR A 526 5.61 -28.36 1.05
C THR A 526 6.17 -28.38 2.47
N ASN A 527 6.68 -29.55 2.86
CA ASN A 527 7.40 -29.74 4.11
C ASN A 527 8.90 -29.73 3.84
N TYR A 528 9.63 -29.06 4.71
CA TYR A 528 11.09 -28.95 4.65
C TYR A 528 11.71 -29.41 5.95
N VAL A 529 12.94 -29.91 5.88
CA VAL A 529 13.83 -30.06 7.01
C VAL A 529 15.02 -29.11 6.84
N VAL A 530 15.41 -28.44 7.93
CA VAL A 530 16.60 -27.59 7.96
C VAL A 530 17.83 -28.51 8.04
N THR A 531 18.68 -28.48 7.02
CA THR A 531 19.89 -29.33 6.95
C THR A 531 21.16 -28.56 7.33
N ASP A 532 21.19 -27.25 7.11
CA ASP A 532 22.34 -26.41 7.47
C ASP A 532 21.89 -24.95 7.64
N VAL A 533 22.61 -24.20 8.47
CA VAL A 533 22.44 -22.75 8.64
C VAL A 533 23.82 -22.12 8.70
N GLY A 534 24.14 -21.26 7.74
CA GLY A 534 25.43 -20.61 7.61
C GLY A 534 25.30 -19.11 7.36
N GLN A 535 26.45 -18.45 7.26
CA GLN A 535 26.54 -17.05 6.83
C GLN A 535 27.53 -16.94 5.67
N ASP A 536 27.18 -16.15 4.65
CA ASP A 536 28.05 -15.75 3.57
C ASP A 536 28.04 -14.21 3.49
N GLY A 537 29.09 -13.59 4.04
CA GLY A 537 29.16 -12.13 4.20
C GLY A 537 28.10 -11.60 5.17
N ALA A 538 27.17 -10.79 4.66
CA ALA A 538 26.05 -10.24 5.43
C ALA A 538 24.77 -11.10 5.34
N ASP A 539 24.80 -12.14 4.48
CA ASP A 539 23.61 -12.94 4.18
C ASP A 539 23.56 -14.22 5.03
N THR A 540 22.38 -14.53 5.55
CA THR A 540 22.12 -15.81 6.23
C THR A 540 21.71 -16.83 5.18
N ILE A 541 22.44 -17.94 5.10
CA ILE A 541 22.13 -19.07 4.20
C ILE A 541 21.45 -20.16 5.01
N ILE A 542 20.26 -20.57 4.61
CA ILE A 542 19.55 -21.68 5.20
C ILE A 542 19.42 -22.78 4.15
N LYS A 543 20.02 -23.94 4.43
CA LYS A 543 19.85 -25.09 3.56
C LYS A 543 18.66 -25.93 4.04
N LEU A 544 17.80 -26.25 3.10
CA LEU A 544 16.56 -26.97 3.31
C LEU A 544 16.49 -28.18 2.38
N THR A 545 15.86 -29.25 2.84
CA THR A 545 15.51 -30.36 1.95
C THR A 545 14.00 -30.57 2.00
N VAL A 546 13.37 -30.68 0.84
CA VAL A 546 11.96 -31.03 0.72
C VAL A 546 11.76 -32.48 1.15
N THR A 547 10.86 -32.69 2.12
CA THR A 547 10.57 -34.03 2.66
C THR A 547 9.22 -34.61 2.22
N GLY A 548 8.42 -33.80 1.53
CA GLY A 548 7.11 -34.17 1.01
C GLY A 548 6.10 -33.03 1.05
N HIS A 549 4.83 -33.36 0.88
CA HIS A 549 3.72 -32.38 0.86
C HIS A 549 2.60 -32.84 1.76
N THR A 550 2.05 -31.91 2.53
CA THR A 550 0.81 -32.15 3.29
C THR A 550 -0.38 -31.93 2.34
N LYS A 551 -1.20 -32.95 2.13
CA LYS A 551 -2.46 -32.79 1.44
C LYS A 551 -3.39 -31.98 2.35
N THR A 552 -3.51 -30.69 2.13
CA THR A 552 -4.61 -29.90 2.69
C THR A 552 -5.87 -30.22 1.90
N GLU A 553 -6.87 -30.82 2.58
CA GLU A 553 -8.23 -31.00 2.04
C GLU A 553 -8.93 -29.69 1.75
#